data_ed0915f9a0d27426815dbfb08fd5034a
#
_entry.id   ed0915f9a0d27426815dbfb08fd5034a
#
_cell.length_a   1.000
_cell.length_b   1.000
_cell.length_c   1.000
_cell.angle_alpha   90.00
_cell.angle_beta   90.00
_cell.angle_gamma   90.00
#
_symmetry.space_group_name_H-M   'P 1'
#
loop_
_entity.id
_entity.type
_entity.pdbx_description
1 polymer ?
#
loop_
_entity_poly.entity_id
_entity_poly.type
_entity_poly.pdbx_seq_one_letter_code
_entity_poly.pdbx_strand_id
1 'polypeptide(L)'
;MINNDILRSVRYMLKLNEFELAEVVKMGGGDVTQAEINTYIKKEDEPGFVACKQNVLSHFLNGLVILKRGPSPDGKPAPTELPTNNVVLKKLRVAFQLKDDDIITILKEAGFDVSKNEVSALFRKEGHINYRVCGDQFLRNFLKGLTARVRGPGQPTQP
;
A
#
# COMPACT_ATOMS: atom_id res chain seq x y z
N MET A 1 7.61 -10.82 0.22
CA MET A 1 7.34 -9.47 -0.30
C MET A 1 7.97 -8.46 0.65
N ILE A 2 8.84 -7.64 0.16
CA ILE A 2 9.54 -6.65 0.99
C ILE A 2 8.87 -5.28 0.89
N ASN A 3 9.19 -4.38 1.82
CA ASN A 3 8.62 -3.04 1.86
C ASN A 3 8.83 -2.28 0.55
N ASN A 4 9.97 -2.47 -0.10
CA ASN A 4 10.29 -1.84 -1.39
C ASN A 4 9.29 -2.23 -2.48
N ASP A 5 8.82 -3.48 -2.48
CA ASP A 5 7.84 -3.95 -3.48
C ASP A 5 6.52 -3.20 -3.34
N ILE A 6 6.09 -2.97 -2.12
CA ILE A 6 4.84 -2.25 -1.82
C ILE A 6 4.99 -0.79 -2.27
N LEU A 7 6.10 -0.15 -1.88
CA LEU A 7 6.38 1.23 -2.24
C LEU A 7 6.42 1.41 -3.76
N ARG A 8 7.12 0.51 -4.47
CA ARG A 8 7.21 0.54 -5.94
C ARG A 8 5.84 0.35 -6.60
N SER A 9 5.04 -0.59 -6.09
CA SER A 9 3.72 -0.87 -6.65
C SER A 9 2.80 0.35 -6.55
N VAL A 10 2.75 0.99 -5.38
CA VAL A 10 1.89 2.16 -5.19
C VAL A 10 2.41 3.36 -5.96
N ARG A 11 3.72 3.56 -6.00
CA ARG A 11 4.34 4.60 -6.82
C ARG A 11 3.93 4.47 -8.28
N TYR A 12 4.05 3.25 -8.83
CA TYR A 12 3.67 2.96 -10.21
C TYR A 12 2.18 3.19 -10.44
N MET A 13 1.35 2.68 -9.54
CA MET A 13 -0.11 2.81 -9.59
C MET A 13 -0.55 4.28 -9.71
N LEU A 14 0.07 5.17 -8.95
CA LEU A 14 -0.28 6.58 -8.87
C LEU A 14 0.60 7.49 -9.71
N LYS A 15 1.58 6.94 -10.43
CA LYS A 15 2.52 7.69 -11.27
C LYS A 15 3.27 8.79 -10.50
N LEU A 16 3.68 8.48 -9.29
CA LEU A 16 4.42 9.42 -8.45
C LEU A 16 5.89 9.47 -8.86
N ASN A 17 6.43 10.67 -9.04
CA ASN A 17 7.87 10.83 -9.21
C ASN A 17 8.56 10.80 -7.84
N GLU A 18 9.90 10.85 -7.82
CA GLU A 18 10.68 10.75 -6.58
C GLU A 18 10.37 11.89 -5.61
N PHE A 19 10.21 13.10 -6.11
CA PHE A 19 9.84 14.26 -5.30
C PHE A 19 8.46 14.07 -4.67
N GLU A 20 7.47 13.68 -5.45
CA GLU A 20 6.11 13.46 -4.98
C GLU A 20 6.05 12.34 -3.95
N LEU A 21 6.82 11.26 -4.17
CA LEU A 21 6.89 10.15 -3.24
C LEU A 21 7.45 10.59 -1.88
N ALA A 22 8.54 11.39 -1.90
CA ALA A 22 9.12 11.96 -0.68
C ALA A 22 8.12 12.88 0.04
N GLU A 23 7.36 13.66 -0.71
CA GLU A 23 6.33 14.54 -0.12
C GLU A 23 5.22 13.72 0.55
N VAL A 24 4.81 12.59 -0.03
CA VAL A 24 3.81 11.72 0.60
C VAL A 24 4.33 11.15 1.93
N VAL A 25 5.58 10.72 1.98
CA VAL A 25 6.21 10.27 3.23
C VAL A 25 6.18 11.37 4.27
N LYS A 26 6.50 12.60 3.87
CA LYS A 26 6.48 13.78 4.74
C LYS A 26 5.09 14.09 5.26
N MET A 27 4.07 13.98 4.41
CA MET A 27 2.66 14.15 4.81
C MET A 27 2.28 13.17 5.93
N GLY A 28 2.83 11.97 5.90
CA GLY A 28 2.60 10.94 6.90
C GLY A 28 3.44 11.08 8.17
N GLY A 29 4.22 12.15 8.29
CA GLY A 29 5.03 12.42 9.47
C GLY A 29 6.48 11.96 9.38
N GLY A 30 6.90 11.44 8.23
CA GLY A 30 8.28 11.00 8.01
C GLY A 30 9.16 12.10 7.44
N ASP A 31 10.43 11.77 7.34
CA ASP A 31 11.43 12.64 6.75
C ASP A 31 12.39 11.78 5.91
N VAL A 32 12.37 12.00 4.61
CA VAL A 32 13.15 11.22 3.65
C VAL A 32 13.56 12.11 2.49
N THR A 33 14.79 11.94 2.00
CA THR A 33 15.29 12.70 0.86
C THR A 33 14.92 12.01 -0.45
N GLN A 34 14.97 12.76 -1.55
CA GLN A 34 14.78 12.17 -2.88
C GLN A 34 15.86 11.11 -3.18
N ALA A 35 17.09 11.34 -2.70
CA ALA A 35 18.19 10.38 -2.88
C ALA A 35 17.87 9.04 -2.16
N GLU A 36 17.34 9.11 -0.95
CA GLU A 36 16.90 7.92 -0.23
C GLU A 36 15.76 7.21 -0.95
N ILE A 37 14.76 7.96 -1.40
CA ILE A 37 13.65 7.41 -2.19
C ILE A 37 14.17 6.70 -3.43
N ASN A 38 15.14 7.29 -4.13
CA ASN A 38 15.73 6.67 -5.32
C ASN A 38 16.29 5.27 -5.02
N THR A 39 16.92 5.09 -3.86
CA THR A 39 17.43 3.77 -3.45
C THR A 39 16.31 2.79 -3.14
N TYR A 40 15.21 3.26 -2.56
CA TYR A 40 14.09 2.40 -2.14
C TYR A 40 13.23 1.91 -3.31
N ILE A 41 13.19 2.63 -4.42
CA ILE A 41 12.39 2.23 -5.58
C ILE A 41 13.15 1.35 -6.57
N LYS A 42 14.42 1.07 -6.32
CA LYS A 42 15.20 0.10 -7.11
C LYS A 42 14.77 -1.32 -6.77
N LYS A 43 15.02 -2.23 -7.72
CA LYS A 43 14.84 -3.67 -7.48
C LYS A 43 16.05 -4.20 -6.71
N GLU A 44 15.88 -5.33 -6.02
CA GLU A 44 16.92 -5.91 -5.18
C GLU A 44 18.24 -6.19 -5.91
N ASP A 45 18.18 -6.52 -7.21
CA ASP A 45 19.33 -6.82 -8.02
C ASP A 45 19.97 -5.59 -8.67
N GLU A 46 19.36 -4.42 -8.53
CA GLU A 46 19.91 -3.20 -9.10
C GLU A 46 20.98 -2.57 -8.21
N PRO A 47 22.07 -2.03 -8.80
CA PRO A 47 23.06 -1.28 -8.02
C PRO A 47 22.44 -0.10 -7.30
N GLY A 48 22.80 0.08 -6.04
CA GLY A 48 22.30 1.18 -5.22
C GLY A 48 21.00 0.88 -4.49
N PHE A 49 20.48 -0.34 -4.61
CA PHE A 49 19.31 -0.76 -3.83
C PHE A 49 19.59 -0.68 -2.33
N VAL A 50 18.62 -0.14 -1.58
CA VAL A 50 18.63 -0.13 -0.11
C VAL A 50 17.26 -0.60 0.36
N ALA A 51 17.23 -1.52 1.32
CA ALA A 51 15.97 -2.01 1.89
C ALA A 51 15.21 -0.87 2.58
N CYS A 52 13.96 -0.70 2.20
CA CYS A 52 13.08 0.34 2.77
C CYS A 52 12.75 -0.01 4.22
N LYS A 53 13.02 0.92 5.12
CA LYS A 53 12.73 0.76 6.55
C LYS A 53 11.23 0.72 6.79
N GLN A 54 10.83 0.00 7.83
CA GLN A 54 9.41 -0.15 8.18
C GLN A 54 8.75 1.19 8.51
N ASN A 55 9.46 2.07 9.22
CA ASN A 55 8.91 3.39 9.53
C ASN A 55 8.69 4.25 8.28
N VAL A 56 9.55 4.13 7.28
CA VAL A 56 9.37 4.86 6.01
C VAL A 56 8.09 4.39 5.31
N LEU A 57 7.89 3.09 5.21
CA LEU A 57 6.66 2.55 4.60
C LEU A 57 5.43 2.96 5.40
N SER A 58 5.50 2.90 6.74
CA SER A 58 4.40 3.32 7.60
C SER A 58 4.04 4.79 7.38
N HIS A 59 5.03 5.68 7.35
CA HIS A 59 4.80 7.09 7.05
C HIS A 59 4.24 7.30 5.66
N PHE A 60 4.74 6.55 4.68
CA PHE A 60 4.21 6.62 3.32
C PHE A 60 2.73 6.25 3.27
N LEU A 61 2.35 5.16 3.92
CA LEU A 61 0.94 4.71 3.94
C LEU A 61 0.04 5.73 4.64
N ASN A 62 0.48 6.30 5.75
CA ASN A 62 -0.26 7.37 6.43
C ASN A 62 -0.38 8.61 5.55
N GLY A 63 0.69 8.97 4.86
CA GLY A 63 0.69 10.08 3.90
C GLY A 63 -0.23 9.81 2.71
N LEU A 64 -0.28 8.58 2.24
CA LEU A 64 -1.17 8.17 1.15
C LEU A 64 -2.65 8.38 1.53
N VAL A 65 -3.02 8.01 2.76
CA VAL A 65 -4.37 8.24 3.27
C VAL A 65 -4.69 9.75 3.26
N ILE A 66 -3.76 10.58 3.73
CA ILE A 66 -3.93 12.04 3.73
C ILE A 66 -4.04 12.56 2.29
N LEU A 67 -3.20 12.10 1.38
CA LEU A 67 -3.22 12.52 -0.03
C LEU A 67 -4.57 12.23 -0.67
N LYS A 68 -5.16 11.08 -0.37
CA LYS A 68 -6.40 10.63 -1.01
C LYS A 68 -7.66 11.08 -0.27
N ARG A 69 -7.60 11.25 1.06
CA ARG A 69 -8.75 11.51 1.91
C ARG A 69 -8.73 12.88 2.57
N GLY A 70 -7.60 13.57 2.52
CA GLY A 70 -7.38 14.80 3.27
C GLY A 70 -6.90 14.55 4.70
N PRO A 71 -6.42 15.61 5.37
CA PRO A 71 -5.91 15.49 6.73
C PRO A 71 -7.01 15.13 7.72
N SER A 72 -6.61 14.53 8.86
CA SER A 72 -7.54 14.25 9.93
C SER A 72 -8.04 15.56 10.58
N PRO A 73 -9.19 15.53 11.30
CA PRO A 73 -9.76 16.74 11.90
C PRO A 73 -8.81 17.46 12.86
N ASP A 74 -7.91 16.75 13.54
CA ASP A 74 -6.92 17.35 14.44
C ASP A 74 -5.65 17.81 13.74
N GLY A 75 -5.54 17.60 12.42
CA GLY A 75 -4.39 17.99 11.62
C GLY A 75 -3.14 17.16 11.86
N LYS A 76 -3.23 16.11 12.67
CA LYS A 76 -2.07 15.25 13.01
C LYS A 76 -2.06 13.99 12.17
N PRO A 77 -0.87 13.50 11.75
CA PRO A 77 -0.78 12.19 11.09
C PRO A 77 -1.14 11.07 12.05
N ALA A 78 -1.61 9.94 11.50
CA ALA A 78 -1.89 8.76 12.29
C ALA A 78 -0.61 8.25 12.96
N PRO A 79 -0.73 7.55 14.11
CA PRO A 79 0.43 6.94 14.75
C PRO A 79 1.15 5.97 13.80
N THR A 80 2.47 5.90 13.94
CA THR A 80 3.29 4.93 13.23
C THR A 80 3.01 3.54 13.78
N GLU A 81 2.72 2.60 12.88
CA GLU A 81 2.53 1.20 13.26
C GLU A 81 3.32 0.29 12.32
N LEU A 82 3.61 -0.93 12.79
CA LEU A 82 4.32 -1.91 11.98
C LEU A 82 3.52 -2.22 10.71
N PRO A 83 4.09 -2.02 9.51
CA PRO A 83 3.35 -2.20 8.27
C PRO A 83 3.24 -3.68 7.85
N THR A 84 2.49 -4.45 8.62
CA THR A 84 2.16 -5.83 8.24
C THR A 84 1.30 -5.81 6.99
N ASN A 85 1.17 -6.95 6.32
CA ASN A 85 0.32 -7.06 5.14
C ASN A 85 -1.12 -6.62 5.44
N ASN A 86 -1.64 -6.95 6.62
CA ASN A 86 -2.98 -6.53 7.05
C ASN A 86 -3.08 -5.01 7.18
N VAL A 87 -2.06 -4.37 7.75
CA VAL A 87 -2.01 -2.91 7.89
C VAL A 87 -1.91 -2.25 6.52
N VAL A 88 -1.07 -2.77 5.63
CA VAL A 88 -0.94 -2.27 4.25
C VAL A 88 -2.30 -2.33 3.55
N LEU A 89 -2.95 -3.49 3.61
CA LEU A 89 -4.27 -3.69 3.01
C LEU A 89 -5.29 -2.70 3.56
N LYS A 90 -5.31 -2.52 4.88
CA LYS A 90 -6.20 -1.58 5.56
C LYS A 90 -5.97 -0.14 5.10
N LYS A 91 -4.71 0.30 5.03
CA LYS A 91 -4.38 1.66 4.60
C LYS A 91 -4.79 1.91 3.15
N LEU A 92 -4.58 0.94 2.28
CA LEU A 92 -5.02 1.02 0.89
C LEU A 92 -6.55 1.06 0.78
N ARG A 93 -7.23 0.22 1.56
CA ARG A 93 -8.70 0.23 1.63
C ARG A 93 -9.23 1.63 2.00
N VAL A 94 -8.65 2.23 3.03
CA VAL A 94 -9.06 3.57 3.48
C VAL A 94 -8.73 4.61 2.42
N ALA A 95 -7.51 4.61 1.90
CA ALA A 95 -7.07 5.61 0.91
C ALA A 95 -7.96 5.61 -0.34
N PHE A 96 -8.32 4.44 -0.85
CA PHE A 96 -9.12 4.30 -2.07
C PHE A 96 -10.61 4.10 -1.82
N GLN A 97 -11.07 4.19 -0.57
CA GLN A 97 -12.49 4.07 -0.19
C GLN A 97 -13.12 2.76 -0.68
N LEU A 98 -12.43 1.64 -0.45
CA LEU A 98 -12.88 0.36 -0.93
C LEU A 98 -13.80 -0.33 0.07
N LYS A 99 -14.92 -0.86 -0.42
CA LYS A 99 -15.80 -1.74 0.34
C LYS A 99 -15.36 -3.19 0.14
N ASP A 100 -15.91 -4.11 0.94
CA ASP A 100 -15.62 -5.53 0.80
C ASP A 100 -15.87 -6.03 -0.63
N ASP A 101 -16.98 -5.60 -1.24
CA ASP A 101 -17.33 -6.00 -2.61
C ASP A 101 -16.32 -5.47 -3.64
N ASP A 102 -15.77 -4.28 -3.42
CA ASP A 102 -14.72 -3.73 -4.29
C ASP A 102 -13.47 -4.59 -4.23
N ILE A 103 -13.07 -5.01 -3.05
CA ILE A 103 -11.87 -5.83 -2.83
C ILE A 103 -12.07 -7.20 -3.51
N ILE A 104 -13.26 -7.81 -3.35
CA ILE A 104 -13.59 -9.07 -4.01
C ILE A 104 -13.48 -8.93 -5.52
N THR A 105 -14.03 -7.86 -6.09
CA THR A 105 -14.00 -7.60 -7.52
C THR A 105 -12.57 -7.37 -8.03
N ILE A 106 -11.78 -6.57 -7.30
CA ILE A 106 -10.37 -6.31 -7.62
C ILE A 106 -9.57 -7.61 -7.70
N LEU A 107 -9.76 -8.49 -6.71
CA LEU A 107 -9.07 -9.78 -6.66
C LEU A 107 -9.55 -10.71 -7.77
N LYS A 108 -10.85 -10.75 -8.03
CA LYS A 108 -11.41 -11.57 -9.10
C LYS A 108 -10.86 -11.18 -10.47
N GLU A 109 -10.76 -9.90 -10.73
CA GLU A 109 -10.17 -9.39 -11.99
C GLU A 109 -8.69 -9.73 -12.09
N ALA A 110 -8.00 -9.91 -10.97
CA ALA A 110 -6.63 -10.40 -10.94
C ALA A 110 -6.51 -11.93 -11.00
N GLY A 111 -7.65 -12.63 -11.16
CA GLY A 111 -7.67 -14.10 -11.24
C GLY A 111 -7.70 -14.81 -9.88
N PHE A 112 -8.09 -14.13 -8.83
CA PHE A 112 -8.04 -14.66 -7.47
C PHE A 112 -9.42 -14.55 -6.80
N ASP A 113 -10.08 -15.70 -6.61
CA ASP A 113 -11.41 -15.75 -6.01
C ASP A 113 -11.33 -15.77 -4.48
N VAL A 114 -12.08 -14.87 -3.83
CA VAL A 114 -12.19 -14.83 -2.38
C VAL A 114 -13.66 -14.62 -1.99
N SER A 115 -14.03 -15.15 -0.83
CA SER A 115 -15.35 -14.93 -0.26
C SER A 115 -15.39 -13.65 0.57
N LYS A 116 -16.60 -13.15 0.81
CA LYS A 116 -16.80 -11.99 1.69
C LYS A 116 -16.31 -12.26 3.11
N ASN A 117 -16.51 -13.49 3.62
CA ASN A 117 -16.02 -13.88 4.94
C ASN A 117 -14.50 -13.86 5.03
N GLU A 118 -13.81 -14.30 3.97
CA GLU A 118 -12.35 -14.26 3.92
C GLU A 118 -11.85 -12.82 3.92
N VAL A 119 -12.47 -11.94 3.15
CA VAL A 119 -12.11 -10.51 3.13
C VAL A 119 -12.36 -9.88 4.51
N SER A 120 -13.54 -10.09 5.09
CA SER A 120 -13.88 -9.53 6.40
C SER A 120 -12.88 -9.95 7.48
N ALA A 121 -12.42 -11.19 7.46
CA ALA A 121 -11.47 -11.72 8.44
C ALA A 121 -10.12 -10.97 8.43
N LEU A 122 -9.71 -10.44 7.28
CA LEU A 122 -8.45 -9.71 7.14
C LEU A 122 -8.50 -8.33 7.81
N PHE A 123 -9.69 -7.77 8.01
CA PHE A 123 -9.88 -6.44 8.59
C PHE A 123 -10.32 -6.48 10.04
N ARG A 124 -10.45 -7.66 10.65
CA ARG A 124 -10.73 -7.77 12.07
C ARG A 124 -9.53 -7.33 12.88
N LYS A 125 -9.77 -6.93 14.11
CA LYS A 125 -8.72 -6.54 15.03
C LYS A 125 -7.81 -7.75 15.30
N GLU A 126 -6.51 -7.53 15.30
CA GLU A 126 -5.53 -8.55 15.70
C GLU A 126 -5.88 -9.07 17.11
N GLY A 127 -5.87 -10.39 17.27
CA GLY A 127 -6.29 -11.04 18.50
C GLY A 127 -7.75 -11.48 18.49
N HIS A 128 -8.58 -11.00 17.56
CA HIS A 128 -9.95 -11.49 17.41
C HIS A 128 -9.92 -12.95 16.93
N ILE A 129 -10.86 -13.78 17.44
CA ILE A 129 -10.90 -15.20 17.10
C ILE A 129 -11.00 -15.47 15.59
N ASN A 130 -11.64 -14.57 14.85
CA ASN A 130 -11.81 -14.70 13.41
C ASN A 130 -10.82 -13.85 12.60
N TYR A 131 -9.80 -13.28 13.25
CA TYR A 131 -8.75 -12.55 12.56
C TYR A 131 -7.93 -13.49 11.71
N ARG A 132 -7.59 -13.06 10.50
CA ARG A 132 -6.74 -13.83 9.59
C ARG A 132 -5.58 -12.96 9.13
N VAL A 133 -4.39 -13.56 9.13
CA VAL A 133 -3.18 -12.92 8.60
C VAL A 133 -3.26 -12.87 7.07
N CYS A 134 -3.00 -11.71 6.49
CA CYS A 134 -2.91 -11.53 5.05
C CYS A 134 -1.58 -12.09 4.55
N GLY A 135 -1.63 -13.11 3.71
CA GLY A 135 -0.43 -13.67 3.10
C GLY A 135 0.10 -12.79 1.97
N ASP A 136 1.36 -13.01 1.60
CA ASP A 136 2.02 -12.24 0.54
C ASP A 136 1.32 -12.43 -0.81
N GLN A 137 0.86 -13.62 -1.11
CA GLN A 137 0.18 -13.90 -2.39
C GLN A 137 -1.12 -13.11 -2.51
N PHE A 138 -1.89 -13.03 -1.42
CA PHE A 138 -3.11 -12.22 -1.39
C PHE A 138 -2.78 -10.74 -1.64
N LEU A 139 -1.82 -10.20 -0.91
CA LEU A 139 -1.43 -8.79 -1.06
C LEU A 139 -0.89 -8.51 -2.46
N ARG A 140 -0.09 -9.41 -3.01
CA ARG A 140 0.47 -9.27 -4.36
C ARG A 140 -0.64 -9.22 -5.42
N ASN A 141 -1.62 -10.10 -5.33
CA ASN A 141 -2.77 -10.11 -6.23
C ASN A 141 -3.65 -8.89 -6.06
N PHE A 142 -3.83 -8.45 -4.82
CA PHE A 142 -4.58 -7.23 -4.53
C PHE A 142 -3.90 -6.00 -5.15
N LEU A 143 -2.60 -5.85 -4.97
CA LEU A 143 -1.85 -4.73 -5.56
C LEU A 143 -1.93 -4.75 -7.08
N LYS A 144 -1.83 -5.93 -7.70
CA LYS A 144 -1.98 -6.10 -9.14
C LYS A 144 -3.36 -5.66 -9.62
N GLY A 145 -4.40 -6.13 -8.96
CA GLY A 145 -5.77 -5.79 -9.33
C GLY A 145 -6.10 -4.31 -9.10
N LEU A 146 -5.63 -3.75 -8.00
CA LEU A 146 -5.82 -2.33 -7.70
C LEU A 146 -5.08 -1.46 -8.72
N THR A 147 -3.87 -1.84 -9.10
CA THR A 147 -3.09 -1.13 -10.13
C THR A 147 -3.86 -1.11 -11.46
N ALA A 148 -4.40 -2.25 -11.88
CA ALA A 148 -5.20 -2.34 -13.10
C ALA A 148 -6.41 -1.42 -13.04
N ARG A 149 -7.09 -1.37 -11.90
CA ARG A 149 -8.25 -0.53 -11.70
C ARG A 149 -7.92 0.97 -11.76
N VAL A 150 -6.81 1.36 -11.12
CA VAL A 150 -6.40 2.77 -11.03
C VAL A 150 -5.81 3.27 -12.35
N ARG A 151 -4.97 2.46 -13.00
CA ARG A 151 -4.32 2.87 -14.26
C ARG A 151 -5.24 2.73 -15.48
N GLY A 152 -6.24 1.86 -15.40
CA GLY A 152 -7.21 1.64 -16.45
C GLY A 152 -6.85 0.52 -17.43
N PRO A 153 -7.78 0.19 -18.35
CA PRO A 153 -7.60 -0.91 -19.30
C PRO A 153 -6.37 -0.73 -20.19
N GLY A 154 -5.71 -1.84 -20.52
CA GLY A 154 -4.58 -1.86 -21.44
C GLY A 154 -3.26 -1.39 -20.85
N GLN A 155 -3.22 -0.99 -19.58
CA GLN A 155 -1.98 -0.59 -18.91
C GLN A 155 -1.32 -1.79 -18.24
N PRO A 156 0.03 -1.89 -18.27
CA PRO A 156 0.72 -2.92 -17.48
C PRO A 156 0.39 -2.77 -16.00
N THR A 157 0.34 -3.89 -15.29
CA THR A 157 0.05 -3.92 -13.85
C THR A 157 1.30 -3.95 -12.98
N GLN A 158 2.46 -3.96 -13.62
CA GLN A 158 3.77 -3.90 -12.96
C GLN A 158 4.68 -2.96 -13.73
N PRO A 159 5.59 -2.28 -13.03
CA PRO A 159 6.54 -1.37 -13.67
C PRO A 159 7.53 -2.10 -14.56
#